data_63c14842985405345cdd2ed07fb8a5e6
#
_entry.id   63c14842985405345cdd2ed07fb8a5e6
#
_cell.length_a   1.000
_cell.length_b   1.000
_cell.length_c   1.000
_cell.angle_alpha   90.00
_cell.angle_beta   90.00
_cell.angle_gamma   90.00
#
_symmetry.space_group_name_H-M   'P 1'
#
loop_
_entity.id
_entity.type
_entity.pdbx_description
1 polymer ?
#
loop_
_entity_poly.entity_id
_entity_poly.type
_entity_poly.pdbx_seq_one_letter_code
_entity_poly.pdbx_strand_id
1 'polypeptide(L)'
;MQHYQDTETGMIHAFDDAFDPLVSSNRNIPRTLSRDIKQKPDDTHVWHKGEWIKPEKAPPNYIPTISSVPSCNPAWIAYLCPYTAIYKDATSGLGITRDQINANTYPGEKLAEVVASLHLGNPTGIPALVSYDGAVAIPQCADIPDKINATSKLNELFCSLLIGGVHAEVVHSDKLVIGSLHEKTSLFSYTPSLHSSLRLKWAALADRIVLLSPPRILRVADMRNAFNDGQRVINAIGNFSPLFLLGGYTAMVYGNNSDSLNNLWITVEQLTEHLWVNQYNKQALSARVERCHATVNKQIKSDQIWAKQRQLRLAKIISKACHKTLSMARQARNDLVHHGKIPTAQLIELLWGVLPELLEMASGTATLGVRKLGGGVVENWGIPKRTDFKEWTELARAVLAYPLR
;
A
#
# COMPACT_ATOMS: atom_id res chain seq x y z
N MET A 1 11.79 -3.41 34.84
CA MET A 1 12.47 -2.60 33.78
C MET A 1 13.51 -1.73 34.43
N GLN A 2 14.73 -1.76 33.93
CA GLN A 2 15.83 -0.89 34.37
C GLN A 2 15.80 0.40 33.54
N HIS A 3 16.12 1.53 34.20
CA HIS A 3 16.14 2.83 33.55
C HIS A 3 17.58 3.36 33.48
N TYR A 4 17.90 3.98 32.35
CA TYR A 4 19.20 4.58 32.06
C TYR A 4 18.97 5.98 31.51
N GLN A 5 19.83 6.92 31.88
CA GLN A 5 19.81 8.26 31.34
C GLN A 5 20.92 8.45 30.31
N ASP A 6 20.58 8.98 29.15
CA ASP A 6 21.59 9.41 28.20
C ASP A 6 22.26 10.70 28.69
N THR A 7 23.56 10.64 28.93
CA THR A 7 24.34 11.76 29.47
C THR A 7 24.52 12.92 28.50
N GLU A 8 24.31 12.70 27.19
CA GLU A 8 24.36 13.77 26.20
C GLU A 8 23.02 14.49 26.08
N THR A 9 21.90 13.74 26.03
CA THR A 9 20.57 14.30 25.76
C THR A 9 19.74 14.50 27.03
N GLY A 10 20.07 13.84 28.12
CA GLY A 10 19.28 13.81 29.34
C GLY A 10 18.03 12.93 29.29
N MET A 11 17.77 12.26 28.14
CA MET A 11 16.61 11.38 27.97
C MET A 11 16.74 10.13 28.83
N ILE A 12 15.62 9.67 29.38
CA ILE A 12 15.54 8.41 30.13
C ILE A 12 15.02 7.31 29.21
N HIS A 13 15.78 6.22 29.15
CA HIS A 13 15.45 5.01 28.38
C HIS A 13 15.14 3.88 29.38
N ALA A 14 14.09 3.10 29.06
CA ALA A 14 13.70 1.93 29.83
C ALA A 14 14.05 0.65 29.06
N PHE A 15 14.72 -0.30 29.69
CA PHE A 15 15.09 -1.59 29.14
C PHE A 15 14.58 -2.73 30.02
N ASP A 16 14.43 -3.91 29.44
CA ASP A 16 14.08 -5.12 30.18
C ASP A 16 15.15 -5.44 31.23
N ASP A 17 14.73 -6.02 32.37
CA ASP A 17 15.65 -6.38 33.46
C ASP A 17 16.71 -7.41 33.04
N ALA A 18 16.41 -8.22 32.02
CA ALA A 18 17.33 -9.21 31.49
C ALA A 18 18.34 -8.63 30.45
N PHE A 19 18.20 -7.35 30.10
CA PHE A 19 19.01 -6.71 29.04
C PHE A 19 19.83 -5.57 29.63
N ASP A 20 21.17 -5.67 29.51
CA ASP A 20 22.08 -4.57 29.90
C ASP A 20 22.51 -3.78 28.64
N PRO A 21 21.99 -2.54 28.47
CA PRO A 21 22.32 -1.73 27.28
C PRO A 21 23.79 -1.26 27.29
N LEU A 22 24.46 -1.24 28.45
CA LEU A 22 25.84 -0.77 28.53
C LEU A 22 26.86 -1.73 27.95
N VAL A 23 26.51 -3.02 27.84
CA VAL A 23 27.38 -4.05 27.23
C VAL A 23 26.89 -4.47 25.82
N SER A 24 25.80 -3.90 25.38
CA SER A 24 25.22 -4.23 24.06
C SER A 24 26.07 -3.64 22.94
N SER A 25 26.32 -4.46 21.93
CA SER A 25 26.94 -4.03 20.66
C SER A 25 25.92 -3.43 19.67
N ASN A 26 24.66 -3.32 20.07
CA ASN A 26 23.61 -2.76 19.22
C ASN A 26 23.84 -1.26 19.01
N ARG A 27 24.07 -0.85 17.75
CA ARG A 27 24.37 0.53 17.36
C ARG A 27 23.22 1.52 17.58
N ASN A 28 22.00 1.02 17.78
CA ASN A 28 20.81 1.85 18.04
C ASN A 28 20.66 2.26 19.50
N ILE A 29 21.54 1.78 20.37
CA ILE A 29 21.56 2.16 21.77
C ILE A 29 22.59 3.27 21.96
N PRO A 30 22.22 4.41 22.55
CA PRO A 30 23.15 5.47 22.82
C PRO A 30 24.34 4.95 23.65
N ARG A 31 25.56 5.24 23.22
CA ARG A 31 26.78 4.84 23.96
C ARG A 31 27.01 5.68 25.21
N THR A 32 26.23 6.69 25.40
CA THR A 32 26.28 7.70 26.45
C THR A 32 25.32 7.41 27.61
N LEU A 33 24.77 6.19 27.68
CA LEU A 33 23.86 5.78 28.73
C LEU A 33 24.56 5.65 30.09
N SER A 34 23.90 6.12 31.15
CA SER A 34 24.31 6.00 32.53
C SER A 34 23.18 5.43 33.40
N ARG A 35 23.52 4.65 34.40
CA ARG A 35 22.57 4.22 35.44
C ARG A 35 22.28 5.33 36.46
N ASP A 36 23.11 6.37 36.50
CA ASP A 36 22.89 7.52 37.38
C ASP A 36 21.89 8.48 36.73
N ILE A 37 20.64 8.43 37.19
CA ILE A 37 19.53 9.21 36.66
C ILE A 37 19.37 10.50 37.44
N LYS A 38 19.68 11.61 36.80
CA LYS A 38 19.45 12.95 37.35
C LYS A 38 18.08 13.45 36.94
N GLN A 39 17.18 13.55 37.88
CA GLN A 39 15.82 14.05 37.60
C GLN A 39 15.84 15.51 37.19
N LYS A 40 15.02 15.86 36.20
CA LYS A 40 14.79 17.24 35.79
C LYS A 40 14.09 17.99 36.95
N PRO A 41 14.68 19.08 37.49
CA PRO A 41 14.08 19.77 38.60
C PRO A 41 12.71 20.41 38.29
N ASP A 42 12.59 21.03 37.12
CA ASP A 42 11.37 21.63 36.59
C ASP A 42 11.49 21.87 35.06
N ASP A 43 10.44 22.35 34.43
CA ASP A 43 10.40 22.58 32.98
C ASP A 43 11.29 23.71 32.46
N THR A 44 11.82 24.53 33.37
CA THR A 44 12.73 25.62 33.01
C THR A 44 14.18 25.19 32.87
N HIS A 45 14.55 23.99 33.36
CA HIS A 45 15.92 23.50 33.30
C HIS A 45 16.20 22.83 31.95
N VAL A 46 17.41 23.07 31.45
CA VAL A 46 17.94 22.46 30.21
C VAL A 46 19.11 21.55 30.52
N TRP A 47 19.24 20.44 29.79
CA TRP A 47 20.35 19.51 30.00
C TRP A 47 21.62 20.01 29.32
N HIS A 48 22.73 20.10 30.09
CA HIS A 48 24.01 20.53 29.55
C HIS A 48 25.16 19.78 30.23
N LYS A 49 25.99 19.10 29.43
CA LYS A 49 27.18 18.37 29.90
C LYS A 49 26.93 17.43 31.11
N GLY A 50 25.83 16.70 31.10
CA GLY A 50 25.51 15.73 32.16
C GLY A 50 24.81 16.32 33.39
N GLU A 51 24.30 17.56 33.32
CA GLU A 51 23.56 18.21 34.41
C GLU A 51 22.39 19.04 33.93
N TRP A 52 21.35 19.17 34.79
CA TRP A 52 20.24 20.09 34.56
C TRP A 52 20.64 21.49 35.07
N ILE A 53 20.69 22.46 34.17
CA ILE A 53 21.02 23.86 34.51
C ILE A 53 19.88 24.80 34.10
N LYS A 54 19.77 25.94 34.81
CA LYS A 54 18.88 27.02 34.40
C LYS A 54 19.41 27.72 33.15
N PRO A 55 18.55 28.14 32.19
CA PRO A 55 18.99 28.84 30.98
C PRO A 55 19.87 30.06 31.25
N GLU A 56 19.65 30.76 32.36
CA GLU A 56 20.45 31.93 32.78
C GLU A 56 21.92 31.61 33.07
N LYS A 57 22.24 30.35 33.38
CA LYS A 57 23.59 29.84 33.58
C LYS A 57 24.19 29.17 32.36
N ALA A 58 23.41 29.05 31.27
CA ALA A 58 23.92 28.53 30.01
C ALA A 58 24.86 29.55 29.37
N PRO A 59 25.96 29.12 28.71
CA PRO A 59 26.82 30.04 27.98
C PRO A 59 26.05 30.84 26.98
N PRO A 60 26.43 32.13 26.69
CA PRO A 60 25.68 33.06 25.85
C PRO A 60 25.45 32.59 24.40
N ASN A 61 26.14 31.56 23.95
CA ASN A 61 25.94 30.89 22.68
C ASN A 61 25.40 29.45 22.86
N TYR A 62 24.74 29.18 23.98
CA TYR A 62 24.07 27.90 24.16
C TYR A 62 22.91 27.80 23.18
N ILE A 63 23.19 27.27 22.04
CA ILE A 63 22.20 26.61 21.21
C ILE A 63 22.00 25.26 21.92
N PRO A 64 20.78 24.94 22.42
CA PRO A 64 20.51 23.58 22.88
C PRO A 64 20.96 22.68 21.74
N THR A 65 22.00 21.92 21.98
CA THR A 65 22.38 20.86 21.09
C THR A 65 21.22 19.90 21.19
N ILE A 66 20.19 20.14 20.41
CA ILE A 66 19.44 19.05 19.84
C ILE A 66 20.56 18.24 19.23
N SER A 67 20.97 17.18 19.94
CA SER A 67 21.94 16.21 19.45
C SER A 67 21.58 16.06 17.99
N SER A 68 22.52 16.36 17.12
CA SER A 68 22.26 16.47 15.69
C SER A 68 21.37 15.30 15.33
N VAL A 69 20.08 15.59 15.18
CA VAL A 69 19.14 14.59 14.64
C VAL A 69 19.88 14.16 13.40
N PRO A 70 20.39 12.92 13.32
CA PRO A 70 21.19 12.50 12.19
C PRO A 70 20.39 12.95 10.99
N SER A 71 21.02 13.59 10.01
CA SER A 71 20.35 14.26 8.90
C SER A 71 19.29 13.33 8.35
N CYS A 72 18.12 13.36 8.96
CA CYS A 72 17.04 12.44 8.69
C CYS A 72 16.38 12.98 7.44
N ASN A 73 16.47 12.23 6.36
CA ASN A 73 15.67 12.53 5.18
C ASN A 73 14.23 12.10 5.47
N PRO A 74 13.32 13.04 5.78
CA PRO A 74 11.96 12.70 6.14
C PRO A 74 11.24 12.07 4.96
N ALA A 75 10.42 11.07 5.25
CA ALA A 75 9.73 10.29 4.25
C ALA A 75 8.30 9.96 4.67
N TRP A 76 7.43 9.83 3.68
CA TRP A 76 6.14 9.20 3.79
C TRP A 76 6.30 7.72 3.51
N ILE A 77 5.84 6.86 4.43
CA ILE A 77 6.02 5.41 4.35
C ILE A 77 4.66 4.72 4.33
N ALA A 78 4.49 3.79 3.38
CA ALA A 78 3.40 2.83 3.36
C ALA A 78 3.96 1.42 3.17
N TYR A 79 3.21 0.42 3.63
CA TYR A 79 3.61 -0.98 3.49
C TYR A 79 2.84 -1.65 2.35
N LEU A 80 3.55 -2.43 1.56
CA LEU A 80 2.94 -3.26 0.52
C LEU A 80 2.06 -4.34 1.16
N CYS A 81 0.77 -4.32 0.85
CA CYS A 81 -0.20 -5.31 1.30
C CYS A 81 -0.62 -6.21 0.13
N PRO A 82 -0.88 -7.51 0.39
CA PRO A 82 -0.66 -8.24 1.64
C PRO A 82 0.82 -8.28 2.04
N TYR A 83 1.13 -8.70 3.27
CA TYR A 83 2.51 -8.69 3.76
C TYR A 83 3.46 -9.33 2.75
N THR A 84 4.48 -8.57 2.34
CA THR A 84 5.41 -8.94 1.27
C THR A 84 6.83 -8.67 1.73
N ALA A 85 7.67 -9.70 1.70
CA ALA A 85 9.10 -9.57 1.90
C ALA A 85 9.79 -9.44 0.53
N ILE A 86 10.73 -8.50 0.40
CA ILE A 86 11.38 -8.16 -0.87
C ILE A 86 12.85 -8.52 -0.84
N TYR A 87 13.28 -9.32 -1.79
CA TYR A 87 14.64 -9.88 -1.84
C TYR A 87 15.44 -9.33 -3.00
N LYS A 88 16.75 -9.13 -2.75
CA LYS A 88 17.69 -8.75 -3.79
C LYS A 88 17.92 -9.91 -4.79
N ASP A 89 18.12 -11.13 -4.29
CA ASP A 89 18.48 -12.32 -5.07
C ASP A 89 17.61 -13.53 -4.76
N ALA A 90 17.49 -14.44 -5.74
CA ALA A 90 16.72 -15.68 -5.60
C ALA A 90 17.33 -16.67 -4.58
N THR A 91 18.59 -16.51 -4.24
CA THR A 91 19.36 -17.38 -3.34
C THR A 91 19.40 -16.91 -1.90
N SER A 92 19.12 -15.63 -1.65
CA SER A 92 18.99 -15.12 -0.29
C SER A 92 17.63 -15.53 0.26
N GLY A 93 17.54 -16.69 0.89
CA GLY A 93 16.36 -17.08 1.66
C GLY A 93 15.97 -15.98 2.66
N LEU A 94 14.79 -16.12 3.28
CA LEU A 94 14.40 -15.29 4.41
C LEU A 94 15.56 -15.29 5.41
N GLY A 95 16.44 -14.32 5.35
CA GLY A 95 17.56 -14.29 6.30
C GLY A 95 17.13 -14.10 7.75
N ILE A 96 15.84 -14.25 8.00
CA ILE A 96 15.17 -14.25 9.29
C ILE A 96 14.27 -15.47 9.31
N THR A 97 14.52 -16.37 10.26
CA THR A 97 13.70 -17.55 10.45
C THR A 97 12.49 -17.24 11.33
N ARG A 98 11.48 -18.08 11.24
CA ARG A 98 10.31 -18.03 12.11
C ARG A 98 10.70 -18.11 13.59
N ASP A 99 11.65 -18.96 13.94
CA ASP A 99 12.13 -19.10 15.31
C ASP A 99 12.83 -17.82 15.79
N GLN A 100 13.58 -17.14 14.93
CA GLN A 100 14.16 -15.84 15.25
C GLN A 100 13.07 -14.77 15.47
N ILE A 101 11.98 -14.78 14.71
CA ILE A 101 10.85 -13.88 14.93
C ILE A 101 10.19 -14.18 16.27
N ASN A 102 9.94 -15.44 16.57
CA ASN A 102 9.30 -15.88 17.81
C ASN A 102 10.13 -15.57 19.04
N ALA A 103 11.44 -15.75 18.94
CA ALA A 103 12.39 -15.45 20.01
C ALA A 103 12.80 -13.97 20.09
N ASN A 104 12.31 -13.15 19.15
CA ASN A 104 12.71 -11.73 19.01
C ASN A 104 14.24 -11.54 18.89
N THR A 105 14.91 -12.51 18.23
CA THR A 105 16.37 -12.53 18.07
C THR A 105 16.83 -12.09 16.66
N TYR A 106 15.91 -11.68 15.81
CA TYR A 106 16.26 -11.17 14.47
C TYR A 106 16.82 -9.74 14.58
N PRO A 107 17.81 -9.40 13.72
CA PRO A 107 18.29 -8.04 13.65
C PRO A 107 17.22 -7.14 13.00
N GLY A 108 16.59 -6.28 13.78
CA GLY A 108 15.53 -5.35 13.31
C GLY A 108 15.99 -4.44 12.17
N GLU A 109 17.29 -4.10 12.16
CA GLU A 109 17.93 -3.33 11.08
C GLU A 109 17.79 -3.98 9.70
N LYS A 110 17.81 -5.32 9.64
CA LYS A 110 17.67 -6.05 8.38
C LYS A 110 16.29 -5.91 7.76
N LEU A 111 15.25 -5.79 8.55
CA LEU A 111 13.89 -5.58 8.06
C LEU A 111 13.73 -4.21 7.41
N ALA A 112 14.35 -3.21 8.00
CA ALA A 112 14.34 -1.83 7.53
C ALA A 112 15.34 -1.58 6.39
N GLU A 113 16.20 -2.56 6.04
CA GLU A 113 17.22 -2.39 5.00
C GLU A 113 16.59 -2.05 3.66
N VAL A 114 17.06 -0.97 3.02
CA VAL A 114 16.66 -0.60 1.68
C VAL A 114 17.24 -1.58 0.67
N VAL A 115 16.38 -2.29 -0.03
CA VAL A 115 16.75 -3.33 -1.00
C VAL A 115 16.56 -2.90 -2.44
N ALA A 116 15.74 -1.88 -2.70
CA ALA A 116 15.47 -1.36 -4.04
C ALA A 116 15.11 0.11 -4.05
N SER A 117 15.25 0.71 -5.23
CA SER A 117 14.66 2.02 -5.56
C SER A 117 13.84 1.90 -6.83
N LEU A 118 12.74 2.66 -6.87
CA LEU A 118 11.85 2.85 -8.02
C LEU A 118 11.75 4.35 -8.29
N HIS A 119 11.37 4.74 -9.49
CA HIS A 119 11.19 6.15 -9.85
C HIS A 119 9.82 6.33 -10.49
N LEU A 120 8.96 7.13 -9.84
CA LEU A 120 7.66 7.52 -10.36
C LEU A 120 7.82 8.61 -11.42
N GLY A 121 7.30 8.37 -12.61
CA GLY A 121 7.45 9.26 -13.74
C GLY A 121 8.73 9.01 -14.56
N ASN A 122 9.25 10.04 -15.23
CA ASN A 122 10.48 9.95 -16.00
C ASN A 122 11.72 9.76 -15.11
N PRO A 123 12.91 9.47 -15.66
CA PRO A 123 14.14 9.21 -14.87
C PRO A 123 14.50 10.26 -13.82
N THR A 124 13.97 11.49 -13.96
CA THR A 124 14.09 12.59 -13.00
C THR A 124 12.90 12.65 -12.02
N GLY A 125 12.02 11.65 -12.03
CA GLY A 125 10.82 11.62 -11.22
C GLY A 125 11.08 11.35 -9.74
N ILE A 126 9.98 11.24 -8.97
CA ILE A 126 10.03 11.04 -7.52
C ILE A 126 10.66 9.68 -7.18
N PRO A 127 11.79 9.65 -6.46
CA PRO A 127 12.40 8.39 -6.03
C PRO A 127 11.54 7.75 -4.92
N ALA A 128 11.30 6.45 -5.04
CA ALA A 128 10.71 5.64 -4.01
C ALA A 128 11.71 4.59 -3.56
N LEU A 129 11.93 4.47 -2.26
CA LEU A 129 12.80 3.48 -1.65
C LEU A 129 11.95 2.33 -1.12
N VAL A 130 12.45 1.12 -1.27
CA VAL A 130 11.73 -0.09 -0.85
C VAL A 130 12.62 -0.88 0.11
N SER A 131 12.10 -1.19 1.29
CA SER A 131 12.80 -2.00 2.28
C SER A 131 12.47 -3.49 2.17
N TYR A 132 13.30 -4.28 2.83
CA TYR A 132 13.15 -5.74 2.89
C TYR A 132 11.77 -6.20 3.37
N ASP A 133 11.19 -5.54 4.36
CA ASP A 133 9.87 -5.85 4.94
C ASP A 133 8.69 -5.32 4.10
N GLY A 134 8.96 -4.79 2.91
CA GLY A 134 7.94 -4.25 2.00
C GLY A 134 7.43 -2.86 2.35
N ALA A 135 8.17 -2.10 3.17
CA ALA A 135 7.90 -0.67 3.30
C ALA A 135 8.33 0.05 2.01
N VAL A 136 7.50 0.96 1.56
CA VAL A 136 7.75 1.83 0.41
C VAL A 136 7.73 3.26 0.91
N ALA A 137 8.83 3.97 0.71
CA ALA A 137 9.02 5.34 1.16
C ALA A 137 9.21 6.30 -0.02
N ILE A 138 8.54 7.44 0.03
CA ILE A 138 8.77 8.57 -0.86
C ILE A 138 9.19 9.79 -0.04
N PRO A 139 10.00 10.73 -0.58
CA PRO A 139 10.49 11.85 0.19
C PRO A 139 9.35 12.78 0.61
N GLN A 140 9.44 13.31 1.83
CA GLN A 140 8.63 14.46 2.24
C GLN A 140 9.35 15.72 1.77
N CYS A 141 8.82 16.37 0.75
CA CYS A 141 9.42 17.52 0.09
C CYS A 141 8.36 18.51 -0.37
N ALA A 142 8.79 19.62 -0.98
CA ALA A 142 7.86 20.66 -1.47
C ALA A 142 6.82 20.12 -2.46
N ASP A 143 7.19 19.15 -3.29
CA ASP A 143 6.28 18.53 -4.26
C ASP A 143 5.32 17.50 -3.61
N ILE A 144 5.64 17.05 -2.40
CA ILE A 144 4.82 16.09 -1.64
C ILE A 144 4.72 16.58 -0.19
N PRO A 145 4.03 17.70 0.04
CA PRO A 145 4.03 18.35 1.34
C PRO A 145 3.14 17.68 2.38
N ASP A 146 2.16 16.91 1.95
CA ASP A 146 1.12 16.38 2.82
C ASP A 146 0.77 14.91 2.53
N LYS A 147 -0.02 14.33 3.43
CA LYS A 147 -0.49 12.95 3.35
C LYS A 147 -1.35 12.66 2.12
N ILE A 148 -2.11 13.64 1.63
CA ILE A 148 -3.03 13.43 0.50
C ILE A 148 -2.20 13.23 -0.77
N ASN A 149 -1.25 14.13 -1.00
CA ASN A 149 -0.32 14.03 -2.13
C ASN A 149 0.52 12.75 -2.05
N ALA A 150 1.04 12.43 -0.87
CA ALA A 150 1.82 11.22 -0.65
C ALA A 150 0.98 9.95 -0.91
N THR A 151 -0.26 9.90 -0.40
CA THR A 151 -1.18 8.78 -0.63
C THR A 151 -1.46 8.59 -2.12
N SER A 152 -1.67 9.68 -2.86
CA SER A 152 -1.89 9.64 -4.31
C SER A 152 -0.68 9.03 -5.04
N LYS A 153 0.53 9.48 -4.72
CA LYS A 153 1.77 8.99 -5.33
C LYS A 153 2.08 7.52 -5.00
N LEU A 154 1.84 7.10 -3.77
CA LEU A 154 2.00 5.70 -3.36
C LEU A 154 0.96 4.79 -4.02
N ASN A 155 -0.28 5.24 -4.15
CA ASN A 155 -1.31 4.49 -4.88
C ASN A 155 -1.02 4.40 -6.38
N GLU A 156 -0.41 5.41 -7.00
CA GLU A 156 0.09 5.35 -8.37
C GLU A 156 1.17 4.27 -8.52
N LEU A 157 2.13 4.21 -7.58
CA LEU A 157 3.17 3.18 -7.55
C LEU A 157 2.56 1.78 -7.38
N PHE A 158 1.66 1.61 -6.42
CA PHE A 158 1.03 0.31 -6.15
C PHE A 158 0.11 -0.14 -7.28
N CYS A 159 -0.60 0.78 -7.92
CA CYS A 159 -1.36 0.49 -9.13
C CYS A 159 -0.45 0.03 -10.28
N SER A 160 0.74 0.63 -10.41
CA SER A 160 1.72 0.19 -11.40
C SER A 160 2.17 -1.25 -11.15
N LEU A 161 2.44 -1.60 -9.89
CA LEU A 161 2.75 -2.98 -9.50
C LEU A 161 1.59 -3.93 -9.84
N LEU A 162 0.35 -3.52 -9.55
CA LEU A 162 -0.85 -4.30 -9.84
C LEU A 162 -1.00 -4.57 -11.34
N ILE A 163 -0.90 -3.54 -12.18
CA ILE A 163 -0.98 -3.68 -13.65
C ILE A 163 0.12 -4.61 -14.17
N GLY A 164 1.31 -4.53 -13.61
CA GLY A 164 2.43 -5.42 -13.95
C GLY A 164 2.31 -6.85 -13.42
N GLY A 165 1.25 -7.17 -12.65
CA GLY A 165 0.96 -8.52 -12.17
C GLY A 165 1.46 -8.83 -10.77
N VAL A 166 1.80 -7.82 -9.99
CA VAL A 166 2.10 -7.95 -8.57
C VAL A 166 0.90 -7.49 -7.77
N HIS A 167 0.31 -8.38 -6.97
CA HIS A 167 -0.79 -8.01 -6.09
C HIS A 167 -0.36 -6.87 -5.17
N ALA A 168 -1.11 -5.80 -5.20
CA ALA A 168 -0.94 -4.64 -4.31
C ALA A 168 -2.32 -4.10 -3.95
N GLU A 169 -2.44 -3.56 -2.75
CA GLU A 169 -3.68 -3.02 -2.21
C GLU A 169 -3.62 -1.51 -2.09
N VAL A 170 -4.80 -0.88 -2.07
CA VAL A 170 -4.92 0.56 -1.88
C VAL A 170 -4.43 0.98 -0.49
N VAL A 171 -3.70 2.07 -0.45
CA VAL A 171 -3.27 2.71 0.80
C VAL A 171 -4.20 3.88 1.09
N HIS A 172 -4.77 3.86 2.28
CA HIS A 172 -5.53 5.00 2.82
C HIS A 172 -4.61 5.92 3.64
N SER A 173 -4.96 7.18 3.73
CA SER A 173 -4.13 8.20 4.40
C SER A 173 -3.89 7.91 5.90
N ASP A 174 -4.79 7.18 6.56
CA ASP A 174 -4.66 6.74 7.95
C ASP A 174 -3.57 5.68 8.13
N LYS A 175 -3.28 4.90 7.09
CA LYS A 175 -2.22 3.88 7.07
C LYS A 175 -0.84 4.42 6.70
N LEU A 176 -0.79 5.68 6.25
CA LEU A 176 0.46 6.33 5.90
C LEU A 176 1.16 6.82 7.16
N VAL A 177 2.41 6.45 7.33
CA VAL A 177 3.24 6.85 8.46
C VAL A 177 4.37 7.79 8.03
N ILE A 178 4.81 8.62 8.97
CA ILE A 178 6.00 9.46 8.81
C ILE A 178 7.21 8.66 9.28
N GLY A 179 8.29 8.75 8.55
CA GLY A 179 9.54 8.13 8.88
C GLY A 179 10.74 8.86 8.28
N SER A 180 11.86 8.19 8.26
CA SER A 180 13.09 8.73 7.68
C SER A 180 13.97 7.64 7.09
N LEU A 181 14.82 8.04 6.16
CA LEU A 181 15.94 7.24 5.69
C LEU A 181 17.14 7.50 6.62
N HIS A 182 17.53 6.49 7.38
CA HIS A 182 18.66 6.54 8.30
C HIS A 182 19.91 5.98 7.63
N GLU A 183 21.07 6.64 7.82
CA GLU A 183 22.38 6.22 7.30
C GLU A 183 22.39 5.80 5.81
N LYS A 184 21.44 6.29 5.03
CA LYS A 184 21.22 5.95 3.59
C LYS A 184 20.91 4.47 3.32
N THR A 185 20.69 3.66 4.35
CA THR A 185 20.54 2.21 4.23
C THR A 185 19.25 1.65 4.80
N SER A 186 18.63 2.35 5.75
CA SER A 186 17.49 1.81 6.49
C SER A 186 16.33 2.79 6.58
N LEU A 187 15.11 2.28 6.43
CA LEU A 187 13.87 3.06 6.56
C LEU A 187 13.26 2.83 7.94
N PHE A 188 13.11 3.88 8.71
CA PHE A 188 12.47 3.84 10.02
C PHE A 188 11.18 4.66 10.02
N SER A 189 10.11 4.11 10.59
CA SER A 189 8.89 4.85 10.87
C SER A 189 8.94 5.41 12.30
N TYR A 190 8.59 6.68 12.46
CA TYR A 190 8.56 7.33 13.78
C TYR A 190 7.32 6.98 14.60
N THR A 191 6.25 6.65 13.95
CA THR A 191 5.10 6.04 14.61
C THR A 191 5.29 4.54 14.54
N PRO A 192 5.40 3.83 15.67
CA PRO A 192 5.23 2.39 15.64
C PRO A 192 3.81 2.18 15.15
N SER A 193 3.68 2.04 13.84
CA SER A 193 2.41 1.59 13.33
C SER A 193 2.21 0.24 13.97
N LEU A 194 1.08 0.07 14.61
CA LEU A 194 0.63 -1.22 15.09
C LEU A 194 0.89 -2.29 14.01
N HIS A 195 0.84 -1.87 12.73
CA HIS A 195 1.16 -2.68 11.56
C HIS A 195 2.60 -3.22 11.51
N SER A 196 3.64 -2.43 11.71
CA SER A 196 5.01 -2.96 11.62
C SER A 196 5.33 -3.90 12.79
N SER A 197 4.86 -3.56 13.98
CA SER A 197 5.02 -4.44 15.15
C SER A 197 4.15 -5.68 15.06
N LEU A 198 2.93 -5.56 14.57
CA LEU A 198 2.00 -6.67 14.40
C LEU A 198 2.39 -7.56 13.23
N ARG A 199 2.91 -7.04 12.12
CA ARG A 199 3.30 -7.87 10.97
C ARG A 199 4.26 -8.99 11.36
N LEU A 200 5.22 -8.70 12.22
CA LEU A 200 6.18 -9.66 12.71
C LEU A 200 5.64 -10.51 13.87
N LYS A 201 4.91 -9.88 14.79
CA LYS A 201 4.27 -10.59 15.91
C LYS A 201 3.12 -11.46 15.45
N TRP A 202 2.41 -11.08 14.39
CA TRP A 202 1.34 -11.92 13.83
C TRP A 202 1.90 -13.17 13.16
N ALA A 203 3.04 -13.10 12.50
CA ALA A 203 3.75 -14.29 12.05
C ALA A 203 4.09 -15.22 13.23
N ALA A 204 4.42 -14.66 14.40
CA ALA A 204 4.72 -15.42 15.61
C ALA A 204 3.49 -15.94 16.35
N LEU A 205 2.41 -15.16 16.38
CA LEU A 205 1.13 -15.58 17.00
C LEU A 205 0.42 -16.67 16.21
N ALA A 206 0.67 -16.76 14.91
CA ALA A 206 0.09 -17.76 14.03
C ALA A 206 0.31 -19.20 14.47
N ASP A 207 1.40 -19.47 15.16
CA ASP A 207 1.73 -20.81 15.60
C ASP A 207 0.79 -21.38 16.67
N ARG A 208 0.04 -20.52 17.35
CA ARG A 208 -0.78 -20.95 18.48
C ARG A 208 -2.28 -20.78 18.27
N ILE A 209 -2.73 -19.89 17.40
CA ILE A 209 -4.15 -19.50 17.36
C ILE A 209 -4.70 -19.36 15.93
N VAL A 210 -3.91 -18.97 14.92
CA VAL A 210 -4.38 -18.72 13.54
C VAL A 210 -3.32 -19.17 12.57
N LEU A 211 -3.72 -19.93 11.54
CA LEU A 211 -2.87 -20.22 10.38
C LEU A 211 -2.70 -18.91 9.57
N LEU A 212 -1.60 -18.23 9.77
CA LEU A 212 -1.24 -17.08 8.91
C LEU A 212 -0.53 -17.59 7.66
N SER A 213 -0.89 -16.99 6.54
CA SER A 213 -0.10 -17.12 5.33
C SER A 213 1.33 -16.67 5.58
N PRO A 214 2.33 -17.44 5.17
CA PRO A 214 3.69 -16.92 5.15
C PRO A 214 3.72 -15.62 4.34
N PRO A 215 4.65 -14.69 4.65
CA PRO A 215 4.78 -13.47 3.88
C PRO A 215 4.99 -13.84 2.41
N ARG A 216 4.32 -13.10 1.53
CA ARG A 216 4.59 -13.22 0.11
C ARG A 216 6.02 -12.80 -0.17
N ILE A 217 6.69 -13.57 -0.99
CA ILE A 217 8.07 -13.29 -1.40
C ILE A 217 8.06 -12.65 -2.78
N LEU A 218 8.72 -11.51 -2.93
CA LEU A 218 8.85 -10.80 -4.19
C LEU A 218 10.34 -10.47 -4.44
N ARG A 219 10.85 -10.84 -5.60
CA ARG A 219 12.20 -10.45 -5.99
C ARG A 219 12.22 -9.02 -6.50
N VAL A 220 13.30 -8.30 -6.20
CA VAL A 220 13.49 -6.91 -6.68
C VAL A 220 13.36 -6.82 -8.21
N ALA A 221 13.91 -7.79 -8.94
CA ALA A 221 13.82 -7.80 -10.39
C ALA A 221 12.36 -7.91 -10.89
N ASP A 222 11.56 -8.81 -10.29
CA ASP A 222 10.16 -9.00 -10.65
C ASP A 222 9.33 -7.76 -10.29
N MET A 223 9.61 -7.15 -9.14
CA MET A 223 8.98 -5.91 -8.71
C MET A 223 9.26 -4.76 -9.67
N ARG A 224 10.54 -4.58 -10.08
CA ARG A 224 10.93 -3.53 -11.03
C ARG A 224 10.29 -3.73 -12.40
N ASN A 225 10.27 -4.95 -12.91
CA ASN A 225 9.62 -5.27 -14.18
C ASN A 225 8.13 -4.95 -14.13
N ALA A 226 7.43 -5.42 -13.08
CA ALA A 226 6.01 -5.13 -12.90
C ALA A 226 5.73 -3.62 -12.78
N PHE A 227 6.54 -2.91 -12.00
CA PHE A 227 6.42 -1.46 -11.86
C PHE A 227 6.60 -0.74 -13.20
N ASN A 228 7.65 -1.06 -13.95
CA ASN A 228 7.94 -0.44 -15.24
C ASN A 228 6.84 -0.71 -16.27
N ASP A 229 6.32 -1.94 -16.29
CA ASP A 229 5.22 -2.31 -17.18
C ASP A 229 3.95 -1.53 -16.84
N GLY A 230 3.61 -1.43 -15.56
CA GLY A 230 2.46 -0.66 -15.11
C GLY A 230 2.60 0.83 -15.33
N GLN A 231 3.77 1.41 -15.08
CA GLN A 231 4.03 2.83 -15.35
C GLN A 231 3.87 3.18 -16.83
N ARG A 232 4.32 2.30 -17.73
CA ARG A 232 4.10 2.50 -19.18
C ARG A 232 2.62 2.58 -19.51
N VAL A 233 1.79 1.73 -18.91
CA VAL A 233 0.34 1.73 -19.10
C VAL A 233 -0.30 3.00 -18.56
N ILE A 234 0.02 3.38 -17.32
CA ILE A 234 -0.52 4.59 -16.68
C ILE A 234 -0.16 5.83 -17.49
N ASN A 235 1.09 5.96 -17.92
CA ASN A 235 1.56 7.11 -18.70
C ASN A 235 0.94 7.16 -20.12
N ALA A 236 0.57 6.03 -20.69
CA ALA A 236 -0.09 5.98 -22.00
C ALA A 236 -1.56 6.44 -21.95
N ILE A 237 -2.20 6.38 -20.80
CA ILE A 237 -3.62 6.66 -20.61
C ILE A 237 -3.81 7.99 -19.86
N GLY A 238 -3.90 9.09 -20.59
CA GLY A 238 -3.78 10.45 -20.04
C GLY A 238 -4.74 10.84 -18.90
N ASN A 239 -5.97 10.28 -18.86
CA ASN A 239 -6.97 10.58 -17.82
C ASN A 239 -7.24 9.39 -16.88
N PHE A 240 -6.27 8.52 -16.73
CA PHE A 240 -6.39 7.36 -15.88
C PHE A 240 -6.10 7.71 -14.42
N SER A 241 -7.03 7.35 -13.52
CA SER A 241 -6.81 7.48 -12.08
C SER A 241 -6.45 6.13 -11.47
N PRO A 242 -5.19 5.93 -11.06
CA PRO A 242 -4.73 4.68 -10.45
C PRO A 242 -5.53 4.25 -9.23
N LEU A 243 -6.06 5.21 -8.47
CA LEU A 243 -6.80 4.96 -7.23
C LEU A 243 -8.04 4.07 -7.46
N PHE A 244 -8.79 4.30 -8.55
CA PHE A 244 -10.03 3.56 -8.78
C PHE A 244 -9.77 2.11 -9.19
N LEU A 245 -8.78 1.85 -10.05
CA LEU A 245 -8.41 0.47 -10.38
C LEU A 245 -7.91 -0.28 -9.14
N LEU A 246 -6.98 0.32 -8.40
CA LEU A 246 -6.39 -0.29 -7.22
C LEU A 246 -7.43 -0.47 -6.09
N GLY A 247 -8.27 0.53 -5.85
CA GLY A 247 -9.36 0.47 -4.86
C GLY A 247 -10.41 -0.56 -5.22
N GLY A 248 -10.78 -0.64 -6.49
CA GLY A 248 -11.73 -1.65 -6.98
C GLY A 248 -11.21 -3.08 -6.83
N TYR A 249 -9.94 -3.30 -7.15
CA TYR A 249 -9.28 -4.58 -6.94
C TYR A 249 -9.21 -4.95 -5.44
N THR A 250 -8.78 -4.01 -4.61
CA THR A 250 -8.70 -4.22 -3.16
C THR A 250 -10.09 -4.58 -2.59
N ALA A 251 -11.12 -3.83 -2.95
CA ALA A 251 -12.48 -4.11 -2.52
C ALA A 251 -12.98 -5.49 -2.97
N MET A 252 -12.61 -5.92 -4.20
CA MET A 252 -12.92 -7.26 -4.72
C MET A 252 -12.29 -8.35 -3.86
N VAL A 253 -11.00 -8.23 -3.56
CA VAL A 253 -10.25 -9.21 -2.76
C VAL A 253 -10.86 -9.37 -1.37
N TYR A 254 -11.36 -8.28 -0.78
CA TYR A 254 -12.02 -8.31 0.53
C TYR A 254 -13.53 -8.59 0.47
N GLY A 255 -14.08 -8.93 -0.70
CA GLY A 255 -15.50 -9.25 -0.85
C GLY A 255 -16.46 -8.07 -0.73
N ASN A 256 -15.94 -6.83 -0.74
CA ASN A 256 -16.77 -5.64 -0.79
C ASN A 256 -17.22 -5.35 -2.23
N ASN A 257 -18.23 -6.08 -2.66
CA ASN A 257 -18.68 -6.05 -4.04
C ASN A 257 -19.23 -4.69 -4.48
N SER A 258 -19.85 -3.93 -3.58
CA SER A 258 -20.42 -2.61 -3.89
C SER A 258 -19.32 -1.60 -4.22
N ASP A 259 -18.32 -1.48 -3.37
CA ASP A 259 -17.20 -0.57 -3.60
C ASP A 259 -16.34 -1.04 -4.78
N SER A 260 -16.18 -2.36 -4.93
CA SER A 260 -15.49 -2.92 -6.08
C SER A 260 -16.18 -2.52 -7.39
N LEU A 261 -17.51 -2.73 -7.50
CA LEU A 261 -18.25 -2.34 -8.70
C LEU A 261 -18.11 -0.84 -9.00
N ASN A 262 -18.28 0.02 -7.99
CA ASN A 262 -18.21 1.47 -8.18
C ASN A 262 -16.83 1.90 -8.69
N ASN A 263 -15.76 1.44 -8.05
CA ASN A 263 -14.40 1.82 -8.40
C ASN A 263 -13.97 1.26 -9.77
N LEU A 264 -14.24 -0.02 -10.02
CA LEU A 264 -13.92 -0.64 -11.32
C LEU A 264 -14.75 -0.02 -12.45
N TRP A 265 -16.01 0.38 -12.17
CA TRP A 265 -16.83 1.06 -13.17
C TRP A 265 -16.28 2.43 -13.56
N ILE A 266 -15.81 3.23 -12.60
CA ILE A 266 -15.11 4.51 -12.90
C ILE A 266 -13.88 4.24 -13.78
N THR A 267 -13.11 3.21 -13.46
CA THR A 267 -11.98 2.78 -14.30
C THR A 267 -12.42 2.45 -15.73
N VAL A 268 -13.52 1.70 -15.89
CA VAL A 268 -14.10 1.38 -17.20
C VAL A 268 -14.52 2.64 -17.95
N GLU A 269 -15.14 3.61 -17.27
CA GLU A 269 -15.54 4.88 -17.89
C GLU A 269 -14.31 5.64 -18.42
N GLN A 270 -13.24 5.74 -17.64
CA GLN A 270 -11.99 6.39 -18.04
C GLN A 270 -11.34 5.69 -19.26
N LEU A 271 -11.27 4.37 -19.22
CA LEU A 271 -10.71 3.58 -20.34
C LEU A 271 -11.58 3.69 -21.59
N THR A 272 -12.90 3.65 -21.44
CA THR A 272 -13.85 3.84 -22.55
C THR A 272 -13.65 5.21 -23.22
N GLU A 273 -13.51 6.28 -22.41
CA GLU A 273 -13.28 7.62 -22.93
C GLU A 273 -11.96 7.73 -23.67
N HIS A 274 -10.89 7.16 -23.08
CA HIS A 274 -9.57 7.14 -23.71
C HIS A 274 -9.61 6.42 -25.07
N LEU A 275 -10.22 5.22 -25.14
CA LEU A 275 -10.35 4.45 -26.38
C LEU A 275 -11.20 5.19 -27.42
N TRP A 276 -12.27 5.86 -26.97
CA TRP A 276 -13.12 6.67 -27.84
C TRP A 276 -12.35 7.82 -28.49
N VAL A 277 -11.63 8.59 -27.70
CA VAL A 277 -10.89 9.78 -28.19
C VAL A 277 -9.69 9.37 -29.04
N ASN A 278 -8.90 8.40 -28.58
CA ASN A 278 -7.59 8.12 -29.17
C ASN A 278 -7.60 7.04 -30.26
N GLN A 279 -8.57 6.14 -30.26
CA GLN A 279 -8.61 5.08 -31.24
C GLN A 279 -9.82 5.22 -32.19
N TYR A 280 -11.03 5.30 -31.66
CA TYR A 280 -12.23 5.36 -32.50
C TYR A 280 -12.25 6.61 -33.36
N ASN A 281 -12.07 7.79 -32.79
CA ASN A 281 -12.06 9.04 -33.54
C ASN A 281 -10.93 9.12 -34.57
N LYS A 282 -9.73 8.59 -34.24
CA LYS A 282 -8.60 8.57 -35.18
C LYS A 282 -8.84 7.62 -36.37
N GLN A 283 -9.39 6.43 -36.09
CA GLN A 283 -9.75 5.49 -37.16
C GLN A 283 -10.86 6.04 -38.06
N ALA A 284 -11.81 6.72 -37.48
CA ALA A 284 -12.93 7.30 -38.21
C ALA A 284 -12.52 8.48 -39.09
N LEU A 285 -11.53 9.27 -38.67
CA LEU A 285 -10.97 10.34 -39.50
C LEU A 285 -10.16 9.81 -40.68
N SER A 286 -9.60 8.61 -40.61
CA SER A 286 -8.81 7.98 -41.69
C SER A 286 -9.65 7.23 -42.72
N ALA A 287 -10.86 6.84 -42.37
CA ALA A 287 -11.75 6.10 -43.23
C ALA A 287 -12.89 7.02 -43.70
N ARG A 288 -13.20 7.07 -44.98
CA ARG A 288 -14.33 7.70 -45.71
C ARG A 288 -15.68 7.89 -44.97
N VAL A 289 -15.66 7.97 -43.62
CA VAL A 289 -16.81 7.89 -42.71
C VAL A 289 -17.24 9.28 -42.21
N GLU A 290 -16.65 10.36 -42.73
CA GLU A 290 -16.96 11.74 -42.29
C GLU A 290 -18.46 12.08 -42.28
N ARG A 291 -19.22 11.54 -43.25
CA ARG A 291 -20.69 11.80 -43.35
C ARG A 291 -21.49 11.04 -42.28
N CYS A 292 -21.11 9.82 -41.97
CA CYS A 292 -21.77 9.06 -40.89
C CYS A 292 -21.33 9.56 -39.52
N HIS A 293 -20.10 10.02 -39.39
CA HIS A 293 -19.54 10.55 -38.15
C HIS A 293 -20.23 11.82 -37.65
N ALA A 294 -20.50 12.77 -38.54
CA ALA A 294 -21.19 14.01 -38.17
C ALA A 294 -22.60 13.74 -37.62
N THR A 295 -23.29 12.74 -38.20
CA THR A 295 -24.66 12.36 -37.74
C THR A 295 -24.57 11.55 -36.44
N VAL A 296 -23.62 10.62 -36.31
CA VAL A 296 -23.40 9.82 -35.10
C VAL A 296 -22.88 10.67 -33.98
N ASN A 297 -21.94 11.57 -34.21
CA ASN A 297 -21.44 12.51 -33.16
C ASN A 297 -22.50 13.54 -32.75
N LYS A 298 -23.42 13.93 -33.64
CA LYS A 298 -24.55 14.77 -33.28
C LYS A 298 -25.57 14.04 -32.40
N GLN A 299 -25.73 12.73 -32.55
CA GLN A 299 -26.57 11.89 -31.69
C GLN A 299 -25.85 11.44 -30.41
N ILE A 300 -24.51 11.31 -30.42
CA ILE A 300 -23.68 10.95 -29.27
C ILE A 300 -23.21 12.21 -28.52
N LYS A 301 -23.83 13.37 -28.73
CA LYS A 301 -23.61 14.58 -27.92
C LYS A 301 -24.05 14.41 -26.46
N SER A 302 -24.57 13.26 -26.09
CA SER A 302 -24.82 12.94 -24.69
C SER A 302 -23.68 12.08 -24.15
N ASP A 303 -23.25 12.38 -22.93
CA ASP A 303 -22.28 11.70 -22.08
C ASP A 303 -22.57 10.22 -21.80
N GLN A 304 -23.19 9.52 -22.73
CA GLN A 304 -23.66 8.14 -22.54
C GLN A 304 -22.55 7.14 -22.87
N ILE A 305 -21.82 6.73 -21.85
CA ILE A 305 -20.77 5.72 -21.90
C ILE A 305 -21.18 4.46 -22.67
N TRP A 306 -22.42 4.00 -22.51
CA TRP A 306 -22.94 2.82 -23.20
C TRP A 306 -22.94 2.98 -24.74
N ALA A 307 -23.22 4.18 -25.22
CA ALA A 307 -23.21 4.45 -26.66
C ALA A 307 -21.78 4.38 -27.21
N LYS A 308 -20.81 4.95 -26.51
CA LYS A 308 -19.39 4.85 -26.84
C LYS A 308 -18.94 3.38 -26.85
N GLN A 309 -19.26 2.60 -25.82
CA GLN A 309 -18.93 1.17 -25.74
C GLN A 309 -19.54 0.36 -26.90
N ARG A 310 -20.79 0.66 -27.29
CA ARG A 310 -21.42 0.03 -28.44
C ARG A 310 -20.67 0.33 -29.74
N GLN A 311 -20.25 1.57 -29.97
CA GLN A 311 -19.48 1.96 -31.16
C GLN A 311 -18.08 1.33 -31.15
N LEU A 312 -17.37 1.33 -30.01
CA LEU A 312 -16.09 0.64 -29.86
C LEU A 312 -16.19 -0.86 -30.23
N ARG A 313 -17.29 -1.52 -29.84
CA ARG A 313 -17.58 -2.89 -30.25
C ARG A 313 -17.82 -3.02 -31.77
N LEU A 314 -18.62 -2.13 -32.35
CA LEU A 314 -18.91 -2.15 -33.80
C LEU A 314 -17.63 -1.91 -34.60
N ALA A 315 -16.75 -1.06 -34.16
CA ALA A 315 -15.43 -0.82 -34.72
C ALA A 315 -14.42 -1.95 -34.42
N LYS A 316 -14.83 -3.01 -33.72
CA LYS A 316 -13.97 -4.13 -33.27
C LYS A 316 -12.78 -3.73 -32.41
N ILE A 317 -12.86 -2.57 -31.75
CA ILE A 317 -11.84 -2.12 -30.78
C ILE A 317 -11.97 -2.94 -29.49
N ILE A 318 -13.20 -3.22 -29.04
CA ILE A 318 -13.44 -4.13 -27.92
C ILE A 318 -14.18 -5.39 -28.37
N SER A 319 -13.94 -6.50 -27.68
CA SER A 319 -14.58 -7.78 -28.02
C SER A 319 -16.09 -7.79 -27.71
N LYS A 320 -16.82 -8.72 -28.33
CA LYS A 320 -18.24 -8.96 -28.03
C LYS A 320 -18.43 -9.39 -26.56
N ALA A 321 -17.50 -10.21 -26.04
CA ALA A 321 -17.52 -10.67 -24.65
C ALA A 321 -17.32 -9.51 -23.68
N CYS A 322 -16.30 -8.68 -23.91
CA CYS A 322 -16.05 -7.48 -23.13
C CYS A 322 -17.30 -6.58 -23.09
N HIS A 323 -17.86 -6.22 -24.24
CA HIS A 323 -19.08 -5.38 -24.32
C HIS A 323 -20.26 -5.98 -23.54
N LYS A 324 -20.46 -7.32 -23.59
CA LYS A 324 -21.53 -7.99 -22.83
C LYS A 324 -21.32 -7.81 -21.33
N THR A 325 -20.12 -8.06 -20.85
CA THR A 325 -19.77 -7.88 -19.42
C THR A 325 -19.94 -6.44 -18.97
N LEU A 326 -19.50 -5.46 -19.77
CA LEU A 326 -19.69 -4.04 -19.46
C LEU A 326 -21.18 -3.67 -19.37
N SER A 327 -22.02 -4.25 -20.26
CA SER A 327 -23.48 -4.00 -20.19
C SER A 327 -24.10 -4.57 -18.93
N MET A 328 -23.66 -5.75 -18.49
CA MET A 328 -24.10 -6.36 -17.21
C MET A 328 -23.65 -5.53 -16.00
N ALA A 329 -22.39 -5.09 -16.00
CA ALA A 329 -21.83 -4.27 -14.92
C ALA A 329 -22.56 -2.91 -14.81
N ARG A 330 -22.87 -2.28 -15.95
CA ARG A 330 -23.66 -1.04 -15.97
C ARG A 330 -25.06 -1.23 -15.37
N GLN A 331 -25.75 -2.32 -15.74
CA GLN A 331 -27.05 -2.62 -15.16
C GLN A 331 -26.95 -2.82 -13.65
N ALA A 332 -26.00 -3.62 -13.18
CA ALA A 332 -25.80 -3.85 -11.75
C ALA A 332 -25.43 -2.57 -10.98
N ARG A 333 -24.65 -1.67 -11.61
CA ARG A 333 -24.34 -0.36 -11.00
C ARG A 333 -25.59 0.51 -10.86
N ASN A 334 -26.46 0.50 -11.87
CA ASN A 334 -27.75 1.21 -11.78
C ASN A 334 -28.64 0.59 -10.70
N ASP A 335 -28.72 -0.73 -10.62
CA ASP A 335 -29.48 -1.44 -9.59
C ASP A 335 -28.91 -1.16 -8.17
N LEU A 336 -27.59 -1.07 -8.03
CA LEU A 336 -26.94 -0.68 -6.79
C LEU A 336 -27.31 0.76 -6.38
N VAL A 337 -27.16 1.71 -7.31
CA VAL A 337 -27.37 3.14 -7.01
C VAL A 337 -28.84 3.49 -6.76
N HIS A 338 -29.75 2.91 -7.55
CA HIS A 338 -31.18 3.26 -7.50
C HIS A 338 -32.00 2.36 -6.57
N HIS A 339 -31.56 1.13 -6.35
CA HIS A 339 -32.33 0.13 -5.62
C HIS A 339 -31.56 -0.50 -4.44
N GLY A 340 -30.31 -0.10 -4.20
CA GLY A 340 -29.47 -0.65 -3.13
C GLY A 340 -29.12 -2.13 -3.31
N LYS A 341 -29.27 -2.67 -4.52
CA LYS A 341 -29.04 -4.10 -4.79
C LYS A 341 -27.56 -4.39 -4.91
N ILE A 342 -27.01 -5.14 -3.95
CA ILE A 342 -25.60 -5.50 -3.91
C ILE A 342 -25.26 -6.44 -5.08
N PRO A 343 -24.21 -6.15 -5.86
CA PRO A 343 -23.77 -7.01 -6.95
C PRO A 343 -23.20 -8.35 -6.45
N THR A 344 -23.29 -9.38 -7.28
CA THR A 344 -22.70 -10.68 -6.95
C THR A 344 -21.19 -10.69 -7.15
N ALA A 345 -20.46 -11.50 -6.37
CA ALA A 345 -19.02 -11.70 -6.54
C ALA A 345 -18.67 -12.15 -7.97
N GLN A 346 -19.48 -13.07 -8.56
CA GLN A 346 -19.28 -13.54 -9.91
C GLN A 346 -19.31 -12.40 -10.96
N LEU A 347 -20.18 -11.41 -10.79
CA LEU A 347 -20.21 -10.26 -11.69
C LEU A 347 -18.94 -9.42 -11.55
N ILE A 348 -18.46 -9.22 -10.33
CA ILE A 348 -17.22 -8.49 -10.08
C ILE A 348 -16.03 -9.20 -10.72
N GLU A 349 -15.94 -10.51 -10.57
CA GLU A 349 -14.90 -11.33 -11.22
C GLU A 349 -14.95 -11.24 -12.75
N LEU A 350 -16.14 -11.27 -13.34
CA LEU A 350 -16.31 -11.08 -14.78
C LEU A 350 -15.86 -9.68 -15.22
N LEU A 351 -16.20 -8.64 -14.44
CA LEU A 351 -15.77 -7.27 -14.72
C LEU A 351 -14.26 -7.12 -14.61
N TRP A 352 -13.65 -7.70 -13.56
CA TRP A 352 -12.20 -7.76 -13.42
C TRP A 352 -11.54 -8.46 -14.59
N GLY A 353 -12.10 -9.57 -15.04
CA GLY A 353 -11.57 -10.38 -16.15
C GLY A 353 -11.51 -9.65 -17.50
N VAL A 354 -12.32 -8.60 -17.72
CA VAL A 354 -12.29 -7.81 -18.97
C VAL A 354 -11.44 -6.54 -18.88
N LEU A 355 -11.05 -6.10 -17.68
CA LEU A 355 -10.22 -4.92 -17.49
C LEU A 355 -8.84 -5.02 -18.16
N PRO A 356 -8.13 -6.17 -18.11
CA PRO A 356 -6.88 -6.32 -18.84
C PRO A 356 -7.03 -6.06 -20.34
N GLU A 357 -8.11 -6.52 -20.99
CA GLU A 357 -8.39 -6.24 -22.40
C GLU A 357 -8.49 -4.73 -22.66
N LEU A 358 -9.22 -4.01 -21.81
CA LEU A 358 -9.38 -2.56 -21.94
C LEU A 358 -8.06 -1.81 -21.71
N LEU A 359 -7.28 -2.21 -20.71
CA LEU A 359 -5.97 -1.61 -20.40
C LEU A 359 -4.97 -1.84 -21.55
N GLU A 360 -4.92 -3.06 -22.09
CA GLU A 360 -4.06 -3.41 -23.21
C GLU A 360 -4.42 -2.60 -24.46
N MET A 361 -5.70 -2.53 -24.77
CA MET A 361 -6.19 -1.74 -25.92
C MET A 361 -5.91 -0.24 -25.72
N ALA A 362 -6.13 0.30 -24.52
CA ALA A 362 -5.93 1.71 -24.24
C ALA A 362 -4.45 2.11 -24.25
N SER A 363 -3.56 1.26 -23.76
CA SER A 363 -2.13 1.53 -23.70
C SER A 363 -1.36 1.11 -24.96
N GLY A 364 -1.96 0.30 -25.83
CA GLY A 364 -1.27 -0.32 -26.96
C GLY A 364 -0.24 -1.38 -26.53
N THR A 365 -0.32 -1.88 -25.31
CA THR A 365 0.59 -2.90 -24.76
C THR A 365 -0.02 -4.28 -24.92
N ALA A 366 0.74 -5.23 -25.46
CA ALA A 366 0.30 -6.62 -25.53
C ALA A 366 0.52 -7.32 -24.19
N THR A 367 -0.46 -8.09 -23.75
CA THR A 367 -0.42 -9.00 -22.60
C THR A 367 0.17 -8.40 -21.31
N LEU A 368 -0.69 -7.87 -20.46
CA LEU A 368 -0.33 -7.32 -19.16
C LEU A 368 -0.27 -8.37 -18.06
N GLY A 369 0.63 -8.15 -17.09
CA GLY A 369 0.80 -9.01 -15.93
C GLY A 369 -0.46 -9.16 -15.08
N VAL A 370 -1.31 -8.13 -15.04
CA VAL A 370 -2.59 -8.12 -14.32
C VAL A 370 -3.53 -9.28 -14.71
N ARG A 371 -3.41 -9.84 -15.92
CA ARG A 371 -4.17 -11.03 -16.32
C ARG A 371 -3.92 -12.26 -15.45
N LYS A 372 -2.76 -12.32 -14.80
CA LYS A 372 -2.38 -13.43 -13.91
C LYS A 372 -3.00 -13.30 -12.51
N LEU A 373 -3.52 -12.13 -12.20
CA LEU A 373 -4.15 -11.85 -10.92
C LEU A 373 -5.62 -12.30 -11.02
N GLY A 374 -5.90 -13.46 -10.47
CA GLY A 374 -7.27 -13.97 -10.36
C GLY A 374 -8.13 -13.07 -9.47
N GLY A 375 -9.44 -13.05 -9.78
CA GLY A 375 -10.45 -12.41 -8.94
C GLY A 375 -10.86 -13.25 -7.73
N GLY A 376 -10.17 -14.33 -7.44
CA GLY A 376 -10.49 -15.16 -6.29
C GLY A 376 -10.39 -14.35 -5.00
N VAL A 377 -11.50 -14.25 -4.28
CA VAL A 377 -11.48 -13.94 -2.85
C VAL A 377 -10.37 -14.81 -2.28
N VAL A 378 -9.44 -14.22 -1.54
CA VAL A 378 -8.46 -14.99 -0.76
C VAL A 378 -9.31 -15.97 0.04
N GLU A 379 -9.36 -17.23 -0.42
CA GLU A 379 -10.11 -18.24 0.28
C GLU A 379 -9.58 -18.25 1.70
N ASN A 380 -10.46 -17.90 2.61
CA ASN A 380 -10.12 -17.88 4.02
C ASN A 380 -9.74 -19.28 4.41
N TRP A 381 -8.49 -19.48 4.62
CA TRP A 381 -7.88 -20.74 4.95
C TRP A 381 -8.58 -21.32 6.17
N GLY A 382 -9.17 -22.49 5.99
CA GLY A 382 -9.72 -23.23 7.09
C GLY A 382 -10.86 -22.54 7.84
N ILE A 383 -11.69 -21.72 7.16
CA ILE A 383 -12.93 -21.30 7.78
C ILE A 383 -13.66 -22.58 8.24
N PRO A 384 -13.94 -22.73 9.55
CA PRO A 384 -14.76 -23.82 10.03
C PRO A 384 -16.06 -23.87 9.23
N LYS A 385 -16.59 -25.07 8.98
CA LYS A 385 -17.92 -25.22 8.40
C LYS A 385 -18.87 -24.28 9.10
N ARG A 386 -19.76 -23.63 8.34
CA ARG A 386 -20.74 -22.67 8.90
C ARG A 386 -21.40 -23.28 10.12
N THR A 387 -21.29 -22.59 11.24
CA THR A 387 -22.00 -22.97 12.47
C THR A 387 -23.49 -22.78 12.22
N ASP A 388 -24.32 -23.73 12.64
CA ASP A 388 -25.77 -23.57 12.65
C ASP A 388 -26.15 -22.41 13.58
N PHE A 389 -27.12 -21.59 13.16
CA PHE A 389 -27.63 -20.48 13.96
C PHE A 389 -28.13 -20.92 15.34
N LYS A 390 -28.72 -22.15 15.44
CA LYS A 390 -29.15 -22.70 16.71
C LYS A 390 -27.97 -23.02 17.62
N GLU A 391 -26.94 -23.68 17.09
CA GLU A 391 -25.70 -23.96 17.82
C GLU A 391 -25.03 -22.68 18.32
N TRP A 392 -24.93 -21.66 17.49
CA TRP A 392 -24.40 -20.36 17.88
C TRP A 392 -25.20 -19.70 19.00
N THR A 393 -26.54 -19.79 18.95
CA THR A 393 -27.43 -19.27 19.98
C THR A 393 -27.25 -19.98 21.32
N GLU A 394 -27.05 -21.30 21.29
CA GLU A 394 -26.78 -22.10 22.49
C GLU A 394 -25.43 -21.74 23.12
N LEU A 395 -24.39 -21.60 22.29
CA LEU A 395 -23.06 -21.13 22.75
C LEU A 395 -23.14 -19.73 23.35
N ALA A 396 -23.82 -18.80 22.72
CA ALA A 396 -23.99 -17.43 23.23
C ALA A 396 -24.70 -17.41 24.59
N ARG A 397 -25.76 -18.24 24.79
CA ARG A 397 -26.42 -18.37 26.08
C ARG A 397 -25.49 -18.96 27.13
N ALA A 398 -24.70 -19.95 26.79
CA ALA A 398 -23.74 -20.58 27.72
C ALA A 398 -22.68 -19.54 28.19
N VAL A 399 -22.14 -18.72 27.26
CA VAL A 399 -21.18 -17.67 27.59
C VAL A 399 -21.79 -16.61 28.51
N LEU A 400 -23.04 -16.20 28.26
CA LEU A 400 -23.74 -15.20 29.08
C LEU A 400 -24.15 -15.76 30.47
N ALA A 401 -24.22 -17.06 30.63
CA ALA A 401 -24.53 -17.67 31.91
C ALA A 401 -23.32 -17.78 32.85
N TYR A 402 -22.08 -17.54 32.36
CA TYR A 402 -20.91 -17.45 33.21
C TYR A 402 -20.77 -16.02 33.76
N PRO A 403 -20.92 -15.83 35.07
CA PRO A 403 -20.63 -14.53 35.64
C PRO A 403 -19.15 -14.20 35.41
N LEU A 404 -18.90 -13.05 34.81
CA LEU A 404 -17.56 -12.49 34.73
C LEU A 404 -17.04 -12.36 36.18
N ARG A 405 -16.09 -13.18 36.55
CA ARG A 405 -15.36 -13.10 37.83
C ARG A 405 -14.30 -12.03 37.76
#